data_34e02e96dc026b5e2471c8acddc50fa6
#
_entry.id   34e02e96dc026b5e2471c8acddc50fa6
#
_cell.length_a   1.000
_cell.length_b   1.000
_cell.length_c   1.000
_cell.angle_alpha   90.00
_cell.angle_beta   90.00
_cell.angle_gamma   90.00
#
_symmetry.space_group_name_H-M   'P 1'
#
loop_
_entity.id
_entity.type
_entity.pdbx_description
1 polymer ?
#
loop_
_entity_poly.entity_id
_entity_poly.type
_entity_poly.pdbx_seq_one_letter_code
_entity_poly.pdbx_strand_id
1 'polypeptide(L)'
;TFLTNASWTPDLQSGWSISNWTPIYNINYFLVHMREAKGLSEATYNHYEGTARFWRAWQYFEKVKTFGAVPWYDEPIDPEDMVALYKPRDSREYVMERVLEDLNFACEHCYTSSDWINCARINRYIALAYKARVCLFEGTYRKYHSVDPSTGKAWEDKQASAKFLRECAEACEELMAAGVYSIVNNPAKVKTQYRELFTQEAVNTTEVIWARQMSVGMTTFHDLTWRYTSGSYGQ
;
A
#
# COMPACT_ATOMS: atom_id res chain seq x y z
N THR A 1 28.49 -4.27 -0.96
CA THR A 1 28.33 -5.75 -0.98
C THR A 1 27.24 -6.19 -1.97
N PHE A 2 26.15 -5.43 -2.15
CA PHE A 2 25.11 -5.73 -3.15
C PHE A 2 25.67 -5.77 -4.58
N LEU A 3 26.56 -4.86 -4.93
CA LEU A 3 27.17 -4.77 -6.27
C LEU A 3 28.30 -5.78 -6.51
N THR A 4 28.80 -6.44 -5.48
CA THR A 4 29.93 -7.37 -5.57
C THR A 4 29.56 -8.83 -5.37
N ASN A 5 28.29 -9.13 -5.04
CA ASN A 5 27.87 -10.49 -4.79
C ASN A 5 27.42 -11.17 -6.09
N ALA A 6 28.33 -11.91 -6.70
CA ALA A 6 28.09 -12.66 -7.95
C ALA A 6 27.12 -13.86 -7.81
N SER A 7 26.63 -14.14 -6.61
CA SER A 7 25.70 -15.26 -6.35
C SER A 7 24.22 -14.90 -6.47
N TRP A 8 23.90 -13.66 -6.87
CA TRP A 8 22.51 -13.26 -7.05
C TRP A 8 21.95 -13.87 -8.33
N THR A 9 21.01 -14.81 -8.18
CA THR A 9 20.31 -15.44 -9.29
C THR A 9 18.80 -15.17 -9.17
N PRO A 10 18.03 -15.20 -10.28
CA PRO A 10 16.58 -15.07 -10.24
C PRO A 10 15.89 -16.07 -9.30
N ASP A 11 16.44 -17.28 -9.16
CA ASP A 11 15.92 -18.34 -8.30
C ASP A 11 16.06 -18.03 -6.81
N LEU A 12 16.94 -17.11 -6.43
CA LEU A 12 17.14 -16.64 -5.06
C LEU A 12 16.40 -15.34 -4.76
N GLN A 13 15.52 -14.87 -5.66
CA GLN A 13 14.78 -13.63 -5.47
C GLN A 13 13.81 -13.75 -4.30
N SER A 14 14.05 -12.98 -3.24
CA SER A 14 13.14 -12.92 -2.09
C SER A 14 11.80 -12.29 -2.49
N GLY A 15 10.72 -12.67 -1.80
CA GLY A 15 9.40 -12.07 -2.03
C GLY A 15 8.46 -12.87 -2.93
N TRP A 16 8.91 -14.03 -3.46
CA TRP A 16 8.07 -14.93 -4.27
C TRP A 16 7.72 -16.26 -3.57
N SER A 17 7.99 -16.40 -2.29
CA SER A 17 7.67 -17.60 -1.51
C SER A 17 6.19 -17.65 -1.13
N ILE A 18 5.71 -18.82 -0.70
CA ILE A 18 4.35 -19.04 -0.18
C ILE A 18 4.01 -18.00 0.89
N SER A 19 4.91 -17.73 1.83
CA SER A 19 4.71 -16.75 2.89
C SER A 19 4.45 -15.33 2.38
N ASN A 20 4.93 -14.99 1.21
CA ASN A 20 4.70 -13.69 0.59
C ASN A 20 3.35 -13.59 -0.15
N TRP A 21 2.70 -14.73 -0.45
CA TRP A 21 1.37 -14.79 -1.06
C TRP A 21 0.25 -15.05 -0.04
N THR A 22 0.57 -15.64 1.11
CA THR A 22 -0.39 -15.89 2.21
C THR A 22 -1.22 -14.67 2.59
N PRO A 23 -0.68 -13.43 2.68
CA PRO A 23 -1.50 -12.27 2.98
C PRO A 23 -2.62 -12.04 1.95
N ILE A 24 -2.35 -12.22 0.65
CA ILE A 24 -3.37 -12.07 -0.40
C ILE A 24 -4.43 -13.16 -0.26
N TYR A 25 -4.03 -14.40 -0.03
CA TYR A 25 -4.96 -15.50 0.22
C TYR A 25 -5.90 -15.19 1.40
N ASN A 26 -5.35 -14.74 2.53
CA ASN A 26 -6.13 -14.40 3.71
C ASN A 26 -7.10 -13.23 3.48
N ILE A 27 -6.67 -12.22 2.72
CA ILE A 27 -7.54 -11.09 2.34
C ILE A 27 -8.69 -11.58 1.45
N ASN A 28 -8.39 -12.39 0.45
CA ASN A 28 -9.42 -12.93 -0.44
C ASN A 28 -10.38 -13.86 0.31
N TYR A 29 -9.86 -14.71 1.20
CA TYR A 29 -10.68 -15.55 2.08
C TYR A 29 -11.64 -14.70 2.94
N PHE A 30 -11.13 -13.62 3.54
CA PHE A 30 -11.97 -12.68 4.28
C PHE A 30 -13.05 -12.05 3.40
N LEU A 31 -12.71 -11.58 2.20
CA LEU A 31 -13.65 -10.93 1.28
C LEU A 31 -14.80 -11.87 0.87
N VAL A 32 -14.52 -13.15 0.66
CA VAL A 32 -15.54 -14.14 0.31
C VAL A 32 -16.47 -14.44 1.49
N HIS A 33 -15.91 -14.56 2.71
CA HIS A 33 -16.67 -15.03 3.88
C HIS A 33 -17.20 -13.90 4.79
N MET A 34 -16.80 -12.65 4.61
CA MET A 34 -17.15 -11.57 5.53
C MET A 34 -18.66 -11.35 5.69
N ARG A 35 -19.44 -11.66 4.67
CA ARG A 35 -20.91 -11.52 4.72
C ARG A 35 -21.63 -12.66 5.45
N GLU A 36 -20.93 -13.68 5.89
CA GLU A 36 -21.44 -14.71 6.80
C GLU A 36 -21.68 -14.16 8.22
N ALA A 37 -20.94 -13.12 8.61
CA ALA A 37 -21.16 -12.39 9.85
C ALA A 37 -22.50 -11.64 9.78
N LYS A 38 -23.47 -12.02 10.61
CA LYS A 38 -24.82 -11.45 10.59
C LYS A 38 -24.97 -10.28 11.56
N GLY A 39 -25.93 -9.40 11.27
CA GLY A 39 -26.31 -8.31 12.20
C GLY A 39 -25.49 -7.04 12.06
N LEU A 40 -24.62 -6.94 11.05
CA LEU A 40 -23.89 -5.73 10.74
C LEU A 40 -24.65 -4.87 9.73
N SER A 41 -24.49 -3.56 9.80
CA SER A 41 -25.03 -2.64 8.79
C SER A 41 -24.26 -2.74 7.47
N GLU A 42 -24.90 -2.38 6.36
CA GLU A 42 -24.24 -2.33 5.05
C GLU A 42 -23.03 -1.39 5.06
N ALA A 43 -23.12 -0.24 5.74
CA ALA A 43 -21.99 0.68 5.90
C ALA A 43 -20.82 0.02 6.62
N THR A 44 -21.10 -0.88 7.58
CA THR A 44 -20.05 -1.62 8.29
C THR A 44 -19.42 -2.67 7.37
N TYR A 45 -20.21 -3.42 6.61
CA TYR A 45 -19.67 -4.35 5.62
C TYR A 45 -18.78 -3.61 4.60
N ASN A 46 -19.27 -2.52 4.04
CA ASN A 46 -18.56 -1.76 3.02
C ASN A 46 -17.24 -1.18 3.57
N HIS A 47 -17.23 -0.72 4.83
CA HIS A 47 -16.00 -0.26 5.46
C HIS A 47 -14.95 -1.39 5.59
N TYR A 48 -15.35 -2.56 6.08
CA TYR A 48 -14.41 -3.69 6.23
C TYR A 48 -14.01 -4.29 4.89
N GLU A 49 -14.91 -4.33 3.91
CA GLU A 49 -14.57 -4.66 2.52
C GLU A 49 -13.55 -3.67 1.95
N GLY A 50 -13.79 -2.37 2.12
CA GLY A 50 -12.85 -1.32 1.71
C GLY A 50 -11.48 -1.45 2.37
N THR A 51 -11.46 -1.78 3.66
CA THR A 51 -10.21 -2.05 4.39
C THR A 51 -9.46 -3.26 3.83
N ALA A 52 -10.17 -4.35 3.54
CA ALA A 52 -9.55 -5.55 2.97
C ALA A 52 -9.04 -5.30 1.54
N ARG A 53 -9.82 -4.62 0.70
CA ARG A 53 -9.40 -4.21 -0.65
C ARG A 53 -8.20 -3.27 -0.61
N PHE A 54 -8.14 -2.32 0.32
CA PHE A 54 -6.97 -1.48 0.54
C PHE A 54 -5.71 -2.32 0.78
N TRP A 55 -5.78 -3.32 1.65
CA TRP A 55 -4.65 -4.19 1.95
C TRP A 55 -4.29 -5.10 0.77
N ARG A 56 -5.26 -5.54 -0.04
CA ARG A 56 -4.99 -6.28 -1.27
C ARG A 56 -4.26 -5.41 -2.29
N ALA A 57 -4.75 -4.19 -2.50
CA ALA A 57 -4.09 -3.20 -3.35
C ALA A 57 -2.64 -2.92 -2.90
N TRP A 58 -2.43 -2.77 -1.58
CA TRP A 58 -1.10 -2.59 -1.00
C TRP A 58 -0.18 -3.78 -1.31
N GLN A 59 -0.63 -5.00 -1.09
CA GLN A 59 0.15 -6.21 -1.36
C GLN A 59 0.51 -6.33 -2.85
N TYR A 60 -0.44 -6.10 -3.73
CA TYR A 60 -0.18 -6.17 -5.17
C TYR A 60 0.72 -5.05 -5.67
N PHE A 61 0.57 -3.84 -5.18
CA PHE A 61 1.45 -2.74 -5.54
C PHE A 61 2.91 -3.03 -5.15
N GLU A 62 3.16 -3.57 -3.95
CA GLU A 62 4.50 -3.99 -3.54
C GLU A 62 5.07 -5.06 -4.48
N LYS A 63 4.26 -6.04 -4.88
CA LYS A 63 4.67 -7.07 -5.83
C LYS A 63 4.96 -6.50 -7.23
N VAL A 64 4.11 -5.62 -7.72
CA VAL A 64 4.31 -4.98 -9.03
C VAL A 64 5.58 -4.13 -9.06
N LYS A 65 5.91 -3.42 -7.98
CA LYS A 65 7.18 -2.68 -7.87
C LYS A 65 8.39 -3.61 -7.95
N THR A 66 8.28 -4.80 -7.40
CA THR A 66 9.38 -5.76 -7.33
C THR A 66 9.50 -6.62 -8.58
N PHE A 67 8.38 -7.10 -9.11
CA PHE A 67 8.35 -8.16 -10.13
C PHE A 67 7.77 -7.72 -11.48
N GLY A 68 7.15 -6.54 -11.56
CA GLY A 68 6.40 -6.10 -12.73
C GLY A 68 5.09 -6.87 -12.87
N ALA A 69 4.99 -7.75 -13.87
CA ALA A 69 3.85 -8.64 -14.08
C ALA A 69 3.76 -9.70 -12.99
N VAL A 70 2.56 -9.90 -12.42
CA VAL A 70 2.27 -10.91 -11.40
C VAL A 70 0.87 -11.48 -11.61
N PRO A 71 0.59 -12.75 -11.22
CA PRO A 71 -0.77 -13.28 -11.31
C PRO A 71 -1.70 -12.56 -10.33
N TRP A 72 -2.86 -12.11 -10.81
CA TRP A 72 -3.91 -11.54 -9.98
C TRP A 72 -4.87 -12.60 -9.49
N TYR A 73 -5.15 -12.60 -8.21
CA TYR A 73 -6.15 -13.45 -7.58
C TYR A 73 -7.09 -12.60 -6.75
N ASP A 74 -8.38 -12.69 -7.00
CA ASP A 74 -9.45 -12.00 -6.27
C ASP A 74 -10.28 -12.94 -5.39
N GLU A 75 -10.02 -14.25 -5.48
CA GLU A 75 -10.58 -15.30 -4.64
C GLU A 75 -9.47 -16.16 -4.01
N PRO A 76 -9.78 -16.87 -2.90
CA PRO A 76 -8.87 -17.87 -2.34
C PRO A 76 -8.67 -19.00 -3.35
N ILE A 77 -7.41 -19.36 -3.60
CA ILE A 77 -7.10 -20.45 -4.52
C ILE A 77 -7.27 -21.77 -3.78
N ASP A 78 -8.01 -22.70 -4.37
CA ASP A 78 -8.03 -24.08 -3.93
C ASP A 78 -6.64 -24.74 -4.14
N PRO A 79 -6.04 -25.34 -3.11
CA PRO A 79 -4.75 -26.05 -3.24
C PRO A 79 -4.77 -27.19 -4.28
N GLU A 80 -5.94 -27.71 -4.64
CA GLU A 80 -6.11 -28.76 -5.65
C GLU A 80 -6.31 -28.20 -7.07
N ASP A 81 -6.59 -26.90 -7.21
CA ASP A 81 -6.73 -26.25 -8.51
C ASP A 81 -5.36 -25.92 -9.14
N MET A 82 -4.81 -26.93 -9.81
CA MET A 82 -3.51 -26.81 -10.48
C MET A 82 -3.52 -25.75 -11.60
N VAL A 83 -4.66 -25.43 -12.20
CA VAL A 83 -4.77 -24.42 -13.26
C VAL A 83 -4.60 -23.04 -12.66
N ALA A 84 -5.28 -22.75 -11.56
CA ALA A 84 -5.13 -21.50 -10.84
C ALA A 84 -3.72 -21.33 -10.23
N LEU A 85 -3.17 -22.40 -9.64
CA LEU A 85 -1.82 -22.39 -9.03
C LEU A 85 -0.70 -22.11 -10.04
N TYR A 86 -0.83 -22.63 -11.27
CA TYR A 86 0.16 -22.45 -12.34
C TYR A 86 -0.26 -21.40 -13.38
N LYS A 87 -1.22 -20.54 -13.03
CA LYS A 87 -1.62 -19.43 -13.88
C LYS A 87 -0.41 -18.57 -14.27
N PRO A 88 -0.28 -18.19 -15.55
CA PRO A 88 0.76 -17.26 -15.97
C PRO A 88 0.57 -15.87 -15.30
N ARG A 89 1.61 -15.07 -15.32
CA ARG A 89 1.55 -13.70 -14.81
C ARG A 89 0.59 -12.87 -15.66
N ASP A 90 -0.31 -12.16 -15.01
CA ASP A 90 -1.10 -11.12 -15.65
C ASP A 90 -0.23 -9.89 -15.94
N SER A 91 -0.59 -9.12 -16.96
CA SER A 91 0.17 -7.92 -17.32
C SER A 91 0.16 -6.90 -16.17
N ARG A 92 1.25 -6.11 -16.08
CA ARG A 92 1.29 -4.97 -15.15
C ARG A 92 0.08 -4.06 -15.31
N GLU A 93 -0.35 -3.83 -16.56
CA GLU A 93 -1.50 -2.98 -16.87
C GLU A 93 -2.76 -3.51 -16.21
N TYR A 94 -3.05 -4.80 -16.40
CA TYR A 94 -4.22 -5.44 -15.77
C TYR A 94 -4.16 -5.37 -14.24
N VAL A 95 -3.02 -5.73 -13.65
CA VAL A 95 -2.87 -5.73 -12.18
C VAL A 95 -3.04 -4.32 -11.60
N MET A 96 -2.47 -3.30 -12.22
CA MET A 96 -2.57 -1.93 -11.73
C MET A 96 -3.99 -1.34 -11.88
N GLU A 97 -4.76 -1.76 -12.89
CA GLU A 97 -6.18 -1.42 -12.98
C GLU A 97 -6.98 -2.04 -11.81
N ARG A 98 -6.73 -3.31 -11.48
CA ARG A 98 -7.36 -3.95 -10.32
C ARG A 98 -6.96 -3.28 -9.00
N VAL A 99 -5.70 -2.89 -8.86
CA VAL A 99 -5.21 -2.13 -7.71
C VAL A 99 -5.95 -0.79 -7.58
N LEU A 100 -6.14 -0.08 -8.69
CA LEU A 100 -6.87 1.19 -8.71
C LEU A 100 -8.35 0.99 -8.33
N GLU A 101 -9.00 -0.04 -8.83
CA GLU A 101 -10.39 -0.37 -8.45
C GLU A 101 -10.54 -0.66 -6.96
N ASP A 102 -9.63 -1.42 -6.38
CA ASP A 102 -9.63 -1.71 -4.95
C ASP A 102 -9.42 -0.45 -4.11
N LEU A 103 -8.53 0.45 -4.55
CA LEU A 103 -8.32 1.73 -3.87
C LEU A 103 -9.51 2.69 -4.02
N ASN A 104 -10.17 2.72 -5.18
CA ASN A 104 -11.38 3.51 -5.40
C ASN A 104 -12.49 3.07 -4.45
N PHE A 105 -12.72 1.76 -4.34
CA PHE A 105 -13.69 1.22 -3.40
C PHE A 105 -13.36 1.61 -1.95
N ALA A 106 -12.10 1.51 -1.55
CA ALA A 106 -11.68 1.92 -0.21
C ALA A 106 -11.89 3.42 0.04
N CYS A 107 -11.59 4.28 -0.93
CA CYS A 107 -11.83 5.73 -0.86
C CYS A 107 -13.32 6.07 -0.75
N GLU A 108 -14.20 5.29 -1.37
CA GLU A 108 -15.64 5.53 -1.35
C GLU A 108 -16.28 5.06 -0.03
N HIS A 109 -15.85 3.91 0.50
CA HIS A 109 -16.60 3.19 1.53
C HIS A 109 -15.95 3.15 2.91
N CYS A 110 -14.65 3.45 3.05
CA CYS A 110 -14.03 3.50 4.36
C CYS A 110 -14.56 4.67 5.20
N TYR A 111 -14.64 4.46 6.52
CA TYR A 111 -15.18 5.43 7.46
C TYR A 111 -14.40 6.75 7.48
N THR A 112 -15.16 7.83 7.78
CA THR A 112 -14.66 9.21 7.94
C THR A 112 -14.95 9.78 9.32
N SER A 113 -15.61 9.03 10.21
CA SER A 113 -15.96 9.50 11.56
C SER A 113 -14.72 9.78 12.41
N SER A 114 -14.86 10.69 13.37
CA SER A 114 -13.79 11.09 14.28
C SER A 114 -13.15 9.92 15.03
N ASP A 115 -13.94 8.91 15.37
CA ASP A 115 -13.46 7.70 16.05
C ASP A 115 -12.50 6.85 15.19
N TRP A 116 -12.59 7.03 13.87
CA TRP A 116 -11.75 6.34 12.88
C TRP A 116 -10.65 7.22 12.30
N ILE A 117 -10.71 8.54 12.48
CA ILE A 117 -9.64 9.46 12.08
C ILE A 117 -8.49 9.34 13.08
N ASN A 118 -7.72 8.29 12.91
CA ASN A 118 -6.47 8.11 13.61
C ASN A 118 -5.46 7.48 12.63
N CYS A 119 -4.19 7.74 12.86
CA CYS A 119 -3.13 7.32 11.96
C CYS A 119 -2.86 5.80 11.93
N ALA A 120 -3.52 5.00 12.77
CA ALA A 120 -3.25 3.57 12.91
C ALA A 120 -4.31 2.66 12.28
N ARG A 121 -5.50 3.19 11.97
CA ARG A 121 -6.62 2.42 11.40
C ARG A 121 -6.93 2.91 10.00
N ILE A 122 -7.10 1.98 9.06
CA ILE A 122 -7.48 2.33 7.68
C ILE A 122 -8.82 3.05 7.70
N ASN A 123 -8.82 4.24 7.13
CA ASN A 123 -9.96 5.12 6.93
C ASN A 123 -9.88 5.74 5.53
N ARG A 124 -10.91 6.49 5.13
CA ARG A 124 -10.99 7.10 3.81
C ARG A 124 -9.77 7.97 3.48
N TYR A 125 -9.29 8.76 4.45
CA TYR A 125 -8.18 9.70 4.21
C TYR A 125 -6.85 8.98 4.01
N ILE A 126 -6.62 7.88 4.72
CA ILE A 126 -5.46 7.00 4.48
C ILE A 126 -5.57 6.37 3.09
N ALA A 127 -6.78 5.92 2.69
CA ALA A 127 -7.01 5.35 1.37
C ALA A 127 -6.73 6.37 0.25
N LEU A 128 -7.20 7.61 0.39
CA LEU A 128 -6.92 8.70 -0.55
C LEU A 128 -5.42 9.01 -0.66
N ALA A 129 -4.74 9.16 0.47
CA ALA A 129 -3.30 9.42 0.49
C ALA A 129 -2.50 8.29 -0.17
N TYR A 130 -2.89 7.05 0.09
CA TYR A 130 -2.24 5.90 -0.52
C TYR A 130 -2.57 5.75 -2.02
N LYS A 131 -3.83 5.99 -2.41
CA LYS A 131 -4.23 6.07 -3.83
C LYS A 131 -3.39 7.10 -4.57
N ALA A 132 -3.26 8.30 -4.02
CA ALA A 132 -2.43 9.35 -4.63
C ALA A 132 -0.98 8.87 -4.86
N ARG A 133 -0.38 8.23 -3.86
CA ARG A 133 0.98 7.68 -3.95
C ARG A 133 1.11 6.59 -5.03
N VAL A 134 0.19 5.64 -5.08
CA VAL A 134 0.18 4.55 -6.07
C VAL A 134 0.00 5.10 -7.47
N CYS A 135 -0.96 6.01 -7.64
CA CYS A 135 -1.27 6.62 -8.94
C CYS A 135 -0.14 7.53 -9.44
N LEU A 136 0.52 8.28 -8.55
CA LEU A 136 1.70 9.06 -8.92
C LEU A 136 2.83 8.15 -9.41
N PHE A 137 3.09 7.06 -8.70
CA PHE A 137 4.13 6.11 -9.08
C PHE A 137 3.83 5.49 -10.45
N GLU A 138 2.63 4.92 -10.65
CA GLU A 138 2.28 4.24 -11.89
C GLU A 138 2.20 5.20 -13.06
N GLY A 139 1.60 6.38 -12.86
CA GLY A 139 1.49 7.40 -13.90
C GLY A 139 2.86 7.90 -14.38
N THR A 140 3.79 8.17 -13.46
CA THR A 140 5.15 8.57 -13.80
C THR A 140 5.96 7.41 -14.38
N TYR A 141 5.79 6.19 -13.86
CA TYR A 141 6.44 5.00 -14.40
C TYR A 141 6.12 4.82 -15.87
N ARG A 142 4.82 4.84 -16.25
CA ARG A 142 4.39 4.71 -17.65
C ARG A 142 4.77 5.91 -18.52
N LYS A 143 4.89 7.10 -17.93
CA LYS A 143 5.34 8.29 -18.66
C LYS A 143 6.79 8.17 -19.13
N TYR A 144 7.66 7.61 -18.28
CA TYR A 144 9.09 7.57 -18.55
C TYR A 144 9.58 6.24 -19.16
N HIS A 145 8.72 5.21 -19.20
CA HIS A 145 9.03 3.95 -19.89
C HIS A 145 8.12 3.79 -21.09
N SER A 146 8.69 3.76 -22.27
CA SER A 146 7.93 3.59 -23.54
C SER A 146 7.39 2.17 -23.73
N VAL A 147 7.95 1.21 -22.98
CA VAL A 147 7.58 -0.20 -23.01
C VAL A 147 7.54 -0.73 -21.58
N ASP A 148 6.78 -1.81 -21.36
CA ASP A 148 6.85 -2.57 -20.11
C ASP A 148 8.22 -3.27 -20.04
N PRO A 149 9.09 -2.90 -19.08
CA PRO A 149 10.43 -3.51 -18.96
C PRO A 149 10.39 -5.02 -18.66
N SER A 150 9.29 -5.54 -18.10
CA SER A 150 9.16 -6.97 -17.80
C SER A 150 8.86 -7.83 -19.04
N THR A 151 8.24 -7.24 -20.06
CA THR A 151 7.82 -7.94 -21.28
C THR A 151 8.51 -7.43 -22.53
N GLY A 152 9.09 -6.22 -22.50
CA GLY A 152 9.63 -5.50 -23.67
C GLY A 152 8.56 -5.03 -24.65
N LYS A 153 7.27 -5.17 -24.33
CA LYS A 153 6.15 -4.76 -25.19
C LYS A 153 5.73 -3.33 -24.89
N ALA A 154 5.28 -2.62 -25.94
CA ALA A 154 4.65 -1.31 -25.76
C ALA A 154 3.39 -1.44 -24.87
N TRP A 155 3.09 -0.38 -24.13
CA TRP A 155 1.85 -0.30 -23.33
C TRP A 155 0.63 -0.40 -24.24
N GLU A 156 -0.34 -1.23 -23.86
CA GLU A 156 -1.61 -1.37 -24.57
C GLU A 156 -2.45 -0.11 -24.42
N ASP A 157 -2.59 0.38 -23.17
CA ASP A 157 -3.26 1.66 -22.89
C ASP A 157 -2.26 2.82 -22.86
N LYS A 158 -2.21 3.56 -23.97
CA LYS A 158 -1.36 4.74 -24.10
C LYS A 158 -1.84 5.94 -23.27
N GLN A 159 -3.09 5.92 -22.79
CA GLN A 159 -3.66 6.97 -21.95
C GLN A 159 -3.50 6.70 -20.45
N ALA A 160 -3.05 5.52 -20.08
CA ALA A 160 -2.95 5.11 -18.69
C ALA A 160 -2.06 6.04 -17.86
N SER A 161 -0.96 6.56 -18.41
CA SER A 161 -0.13 7.54 -17.70
C SER A 161 -0.94 8.78 -17.28
N ALA A 162 -1.67 9.37 -18.21
CA ALA A 162 -2.50 10.55 -17.95
C ALA A 162 -3.67 10.22 -17.00
N LYS A 163 -4.27 9.02 -17.14
CA LYS A 163 -5.32 8.52 -16.26
C LYS A 163 -4.82 8.45 -14.81
N PHE A 164 -3.73 7.73 -14.55
CA PHE A 164 -3.20 7.58 -13.21
C PHE A 164 -2.74 8.91 -12.59
N LEU A 165 -2.14 9.82 -13.37
CA LEU A 165 -1.77 11.15 -12.87
C LEU A 165 -3.00 12.00 -12.50
N ARG A 166 -4.09 11.88 -13.24
CA ARG A 166 -5.36 12.54 -12.90
C ARG A 166 -5.96 11.94 -11.62
N GLU A 167 -6.03 10.63 -11.50
CA GLU A 167 -6.49 9.93 -10.28
C GLU A 167 -5.66 10.35 -9.05
N CYS A 168 -4.36 10.57 -9.22
CA CYS A 168 -3.51 11.12 -8.17
C CYS A 168 -3.93 12.54 -7.78
N ALA A 169 -4.12 13.44 -8.77
CA ALA A 169 -4.51 14.83 -8.51
C ALA A 169 -5.88 14.90 -7.81
N GLU A 170 -6.87 14.18 -8.31
CA GLU A 170 -8.21 14.11 -7.73
C GLU A 170 -8.20 13.60 -6.28
N ALA A 171 -7.43 12.55 -5.98
CA ALA A 171 -7.28 12.04 -4.62
C ALA A 171 -6.63 13.06 -3.67
N CYS A 172 -5.62 13.80 -4.15
CA CYS A 172 -5.00 14.88 -3.39
C CYS A 172 -5.97 16.04 -3.14
N GLU A 173 -6.72 16.46 -4.15
CA GLU A 173 -7.71 17.54 -4.06
C GLU A 173 -8.81 17.19 -3.06
N GLU A 174 -9.33 15.96 -3.12
CA GLU A 174 -10.34 15.49 -2.18
C GLU A 174 -9.82 15.46 -0.74
N LEU A 175 -8.59 14.95 -0.53
CA LEU A 175 -7.96 14.90 0.79
C LEU A 175 -7.74 16.31 1.36
N MET A 176 -7.29 17.27 0.55
CA MET A 176 -7.10 18.65 0.96
C MET A 176 -8.44 19.34 1.25
N ALA A 177 -9.46 19.12 0.42
CA ALA A 177 -10.79 19.68 0.60
C ALA A 177 -11.48 19.20 1.88
N ALA A 178 -11.14 18.00 2.37
CA ALA A 178 -11.67 17.47 3.62
C ALA A 178 -11.27 18.31 4.86
N GLY A 179 -10.16 19.06 4.80
CA GLY A 179 -9.71 19.96 5.88
C GLY A 179 -9.33 19.25 7.19
N VAL A 180 -9.11 17.92 7.16
CA VAL A 180 -8.82 17.11 8.36
C VAL A 180 -7.34 17.24 8.76
N TYR A 181 -6.47 17.43 7.79
CA TYR A 181 -5.02 17.55 8.01
C TYR A 181 -4.51 18.92 7.61
N SER A 182 -3.45 19.35 8.26
CA SER A 182 -2.76 20.58 7.92
C SER A 182 -1.28 20.47 8.23
N ILE A 183 -0.47 21.27 7.53
CA ILE A 183 0.97 21.31 7.79
C ILE A 183 1.22 21.92 9.15
N VAL A 184 2.01 21.28 9.99
CA VAL A 184 2.43 21.83 11.28
C VAL A 184 3.34 23.02 11.03
N ASN A 185 2.86 24.20 11.39
CA ASN A 185 3.61 25.45 11.25
C ASN A 185 3.56 26.23 12.57
N ASN A 186 4.55 26.05 13.43
CA ASN A 186 4.70 26.79 14.67
C ASN A 186 5.87 27.78 14.55
N PRO A 187 5.61 29.08 14.39
CA PRO A 187 6.66 30.10 14.24
C PRO A 187 7.64 30.15 15.42
N ALA A 188 7.22 29.78 16.63
CA ALA A 188 8.09 29.73 17.80
C ALA A 188 9.05 28.53 17.80
N LYS A 189 8.79 27.52 16.96
CA LYS A 189 9.56 26.27 16.89
C LYS A 189 10.16 25.97 15.53
N VAL A 190 10.40 26.95 14.70
CA VAL A 190 10.89 26.80 13.31
C VAL A 190 12.10 25.86 13.21
N LYS A 191 13.00 25.91 14.20
CA LYS A 191 14.23 25.08 14.18
C LYS A 191 14.04 23.65 14.64
N THR A 192 12.96 23.32 15.36
CA THR A 192 12.78 22.02 16.02
C THR A 192 11.52 21.29 15.60
N GLN A 193 10.50 21.99 15.08
CA GLN A 193 9.19 21.41 14.77
C GLN A 193 9.25 20.20 13.82
N TYR A 194 10.09 20.27 12.78
CA TYR A 194 10.25 19.13 11.85
C TYR A 194 10.80 17.90 12.56
N ARG A 195 11.85 18.08 13.39
CA ARG A 195 12.40 16.98 14.19
C ARG A 195 11.36 16.43 15.17
N GLU A 196 10.58 17.31 15.82
CA GLU A 196 9.57 16.93 16.80
C GLU A 196 8.51 16.00 16.19
N LEU A 197 8.14 16.15 14.89
CA LEU A 197 7.22 15.25 14.20
C LEU A 197 7.67 13.77 14.22
N PHE A 198 8.97 13.52 14.30
CA PHE A 198 9.55 12.17 14.25
C PHE A 198 10.08 11.67 15.61
N THR A 199 10.15 12.52 16.62
CA THR A 199 10.76 12.16 17.92
C THR A 199 9.78 12.19 19.07
N GLN A 200 8.51 12.53 18.84
CA GLN A 200 7.47 12.53 19.87
C GLN A 200 7.04 11.09 20.20
N GLU A 201 6.68 10.83 21.45
CA GLU A 201 6.09 9.57 21.89
C GLU A 201 4.70 9.36 21.27
N ALA A 202 3.91 10.42 21.13
CA ALA A 202 2.61 10.39 20.48
C ALA A 202 2.71 10.95 19.05
N VAL A 203 2.07 10.28 18.11
CA VAL A 203 2.02 10.73 16.70
C VAL A 203 1.26 12.05 16.62
N ASN A 204 1.82 13.03 15.91
CA ASN A 204 1.13 14.29 15.60
C ASN A 204 0.08 14.05 14.53
N THR A 205 -1.19 13.97 14.93
CA THR A 205 -2.33 13.72 14.03
C THR A 205 -2.74 14.94 13.19
N THR A 206 -2.15 16.11 13.42
CA THR A 206 -2.40 17.30 12.61
C THR A 206 -1.85 17.14 11.19
N GLU A 207 -0.65 16.56 11.06
CA GLU A 207 0.02 16.39 9.76
C GLU A 207 0.16 14.95 9.35
N VAL A 208 0.30 14.01 10.30
CA VAL A 208 0.55 12.60 10.00
C VAL A 208 -0.76 11.89 9.67
N ILE A 209 -0.89 11.47 8.41
CA ILE A 209 -2.08 10.78 7.89
C ILE A 209 -2.07 9.30 8.27
N TRP A 210 -0.92 8.64 8.13
CA TRP A 210 -0.77 7.21 8.39
C TRP A 210 0.57 6.91 9.04
N ALA A 211 0.52 6.22 10.18
CA ALA A 211 1.71 5.83 10.92
C ALA A 211 1.51 4.48 11.62
N ARG A 212 2.59 3.76 11.80
CA ARG A 212 2.63 2.59 12.66
C ARG A 212 2.96 3.04 14.09
N GLN A 213 2.07 2.78 15.02
CA GLN A 213 2.35 3.01 16.44
C GLN A 213 3.41 2.04 16.93
N MET A 214 4.43 2.57 17.60
CA MET A 214 5.47 1.79 18.22
C MET A 214 5.41 2.00 19.72
N SER A 215 5.47 0.92 20.52
CA SER A 215 5.56 1.01 21.95
C SER A 215 6.21 -0.25 22.53
N VAL A 216 6.81 -0.12 23.70
CA VAL A 216 7.40 -1.25 24.43
C VAL A 216 6.32 -2.27 24.79
N GLY A 217 5.12 -1.82 25.20
CA GLY A 217 4.01 -2.69 25.56
C GLY A 217 3.48 -3.53 24.39
N MET A 218 3.65 -3.05 23.15
CA MET A 218 3.30 -3.78 21.91
C MET A 218 4.48 -4.58 21.35
N THR A 219 5.62 -4.59 22.02
CA THR A 219 6.88 -5.18 21.53
C THR A 219 7.29 -4.69 20.14
N THR A 220 6.79 -3.51 19.73
CA THR A 220 7.08 -2.87 18.46
C THR A 220 7.90 -1.61 18.75
N PHE A 221 9.17 -1.66 18.49
CA PHE A 221 10.09 -0.52 18.61
C PHE A 221 11.14 -0.62 17.49
N HIS A 222 11.73 0.50 17.17
CA HIS A 222 12.85 0.52 16.24
C HIS A 222 14.17 0.31 17.00
N ASP A 223 15.09 -0.36 16.37
CA ASP A 223 16.44 -0.63 16.88
C ASP A 223 17.50 0.31 16.29
N LEU A 224 17.08 1.41 15.68
CA LEU A 224 17.96 2.32 14.92
C LEU A 224 19.10 2.84 15.77
N THR A 225 18.79 3.31 17.00
CA THR A 225 19.83 3.80 17.94
C THR A 225 20.81 2.69 18.28
N TRP A 226 20.32 1.49 18.55
CA TRP A 226 21.15 0.32 18.82
C TRP A 226 22.06 0.01 17.64
N ARG A 227 21.52 0.01 16.41
CA ARG A 227 22.28 -0.28 15.20
C ARG A 227 23.41 0.73 14.95
N TYR A 228 23.18 2.01 15.26
CA TYR A 228 24.20 3.05 15.09
C TYR A 228 25.19 3.14 16.25
N THR A 229 24.83 2.70 17.47
CA THR A 229 25.68 2.82 18.65
C THR A 229 26.39 1.54 19.02
N SER A 230 25.90 0.37 18.57
CA SER A 230 26.55 -0.91 18.86
C SER A 230 27.65 -1.18 17.83
N GLY A 231 28.88 -1.42 18.32
CA GLY A 231 30.01 -1.79 17.45
C GLY A 231 29.84 -3.12 16.69
N SER A 232 28.78 -3.88 16.97
CA SER A 232 28.52 -5.17 16.33
C SER A 232 27.97 -5.06 14.90
N TYR A 233 27.50 -3.89 14.46
CA TYR A 233 26.95 -3.67 13.12
C TYR A 233 27.85 -2.82 12.21
N GLY A 234 29.04 -2.46 12.67
CA GLY A 234 30.00 -1.62 11.94
C GLY A 234 31.18 -2.37 11.32
N GLN A 235 31.10 -3.71 11.17
CA GLN A 235 32.11 -4.50 10.47
C GLN A 235 31.56 -5.14 9.21
#